data_9edadab9f20ed80d15b52b271be98890
#
_entry.id   9edadab9f20ed80d15b52b271be98890
#
_cell.length_a   1.000
_cell.length_b   1.000
_cell.length_c   1.000
_cell.angle_alpha   90.00
_cell.angle_beta   90.00
_cell.angle_gamma   90.00
#
_symmetry.space_group_name_H-M   'P 1'
#
loop_
_entity.id
_entity.type
_entity.pdbx_description
1 polymer ?
#
loop_
_entity_poly.entity_id
_entity_poly.type
_entity_poly.pdbx_seq_one_letter_code
_entity_poly.pdbx_strand_id
1 'polypeptide(L)'
;MKEKYRNLEFTFDEEDGSTCCEMLYDNKEFFSFAFCSPEDMDMLSKKTGQEIAFRRASIEVMRYERECLKLELKGLNSLYYSIKHSQKYNPKSYEACMLRRQIKMRESDIAQLKEDIKTTKEYIDFYIKQKDDFYKKTRALRKQEELEREHAKDNEN
;
A
#
# COMPACT_ATOMS: atom_id res chain seq x y z
N MET A 1 -0.68 15.31 -0.05
CA MET A 1 -0.35 14.04 -0.72
C MET A 1 -1.00 13.86 -2.10
N LYS A 2 -2.13 14.53 -2.41
CA LYS A 2 -2.87 14.31 -3.68
C LYS A 2 -2.20 14.79 -4.99
N GLU A 3 -1.17 15.64 -4.92
CA GLU A 3 -0.53 16.19 -6.12
C GLU A 3 0.68 15.41 -6.66
N LYS A 4 1.16 14.42 -5.91
CA LYS A 4 2.33 13.62 -6.31
C LYS A 4 2.00 12.44 -7.23
N TYR A 5 0.75 11.98 -7.23
CA TYR A 5 0.32 10.88 -8.07
C TYR A 5 -0.22 11.43 -9.39
N ARG A 6 0.51 11.21 -10.48
CA ARG A 6 0.05 11.49 -11.84
C ARG A 6 -0.36 10.16 -12.46
N ASN A 7 -1.55 10.14 -13.06
CA ASN A 7 -2.14 8.97 -13.70
C ASN A 7 -2.29 7.77 -12.73
N LEU A 8 -3.50 7.63 -12.22
CA LEU A 8 -3.95 6.44 -11.50
C LEU A 8 -4.94 5.72 -12.40
N GLU A 9 -4.58 4.54 -12.86
CA GLU A 9 -5.41 3.72 -13.74
C GLU A 9 -5.70 2.37 -13.12
N PHE A 10 -6.90 1.84 -13.40
CA PHE A 10 -7.30 0.52 -12.95
C PHE A 10 -7.77 -0.31 -14.14
N THR A 11 -7.19 -1.48 -14.29
CA THR A 11 -7.67 -2.50 -15.22
C THR A 11 -8.28 -3.65 -14.42
N PHE A 12 -9.45 -4.10 -14.82
CA PHE A 12 -10.16 -5.17 -14.18
C PHE A 12 -10.43 -6.29 -15.17
N ASP A 13 -10.04 -7.51 -14.84
CA ASP A 13 -10.32 -8.71 -15.59
C ASP A 13 -11.40 -9.53 -14.86
N GLU A 14 -12.53 -9.76 -15.56
CA GLU A 14 -13.67 -10.51 -15.01
C GLU A 14 -13.45 -12.03 -15.09
N GLU A 15 -12.58 -12.50 -15.97
CA GLU A 15 -12.36 -13.94 -16.18
C GLU A 15 -11.54 -14.53 -15.03
N ASP A 16 -10.48 -13.84 -14.62
CA ASP A 16 -9.61 -14.31 -13.53
C ASP A 16 -9.84 -13.57 -12.20
N GLY A 17 -10.76 -12.58 -12.19
CA GLY A 17 -11.07 -11.79 -11.01
C GLY A 17 -9.94 -10.89 -10.54
N SER A 18 -9.02 -10.55 -11.44
CA SER A 18 -7.90 -9.69 -11.10
C SER A 18 -8.21 -8.20 -11.27
N THR A 19 -7.55 -7.39 -10.46
CA THR A 19 -7.54 -5.94 -10.60
C THR A 19 -6.10 -5.48 -10.58
N CYS A 20 -5.66 -4.82 -11.65
CA CYS A 20 -4.38 -4.14 -11.71
C CYS A 20 -4.60 -2.66 -11.35
N CYS A 21 -3.70 -2.12 -10.54
CA CYS A 21 -3.54 -0.70 -10.31
C CYS A 21 -2.20 -0.25 -10.88
N GLU A 22 -2.25 0.70 -11.79
CA GLU A 22 -1.08 1.39 -12.33
C GLU A 22 -1.02 2.81 -11.77
N MET A 23 0.15 3.21 -11.28
CA MET A 23 0.38 4.49 -10.63
C MET A 23 1.70 5.09 -11.12
N LEU A 24 1.65 6.30 -11.67
CA LEU A 24 2.83 7.06 -12.02
C LEU A 24 3.24 7.97 -10.87
N TYR A 25 4.46 7.81 -10.38
CA TYR A 25 5.04 8.63 -9.31
C TYR A 25 6.51 8.94 -9.63
N ASP A 26 6.87 10.21 -9.61
CA ASP A 26 8.24 10.70 -9.92
C ASP A 26 8.80 10.13 -11.25
N ASN A 27 7.97 10.11 -12.29
CA ASN A 27 8.24 9.53 -13.63
C ASN A 27 8.59 8.04 -13.60
N LYS A 28 8.18 7.32 -12.57
CA LYS A 28 8.27 5.85 -12.48
C LYS A 28 6.88 5.25 -12.39
N GLU A 29 6.69 4.13 -13.04
CA GLU A 29 5.47 3.34 -13.02
C GLU A 29 5.55 2.30 -11.91
N PHE A 30 4.46 2.21 -11.15
CA PHE A 30 4.27 1.24 -10.08
C PHE A 30 3.01 0.46 -10.35
N PHE A 31 3.15 -0.86 -10.37
CA PHE A 31 2.05 -1.77 -10.62
C PHE A 31 1.77 -2.61 -9.38
N SER A 32 0.50 -2.91 -9.16
CA SER A 32 0.12 -3.92 -8.20
C SER A 32 -1.18 -4.61 -8.58
N PHE A 33 -1.39 -5.80 -8.04
CA PHE A 33 -2.52 -6.64 -8.36
C PHE A 33 -3.27 -7.04 -7.11
N ALA A 34 -4.58 -7.19 -7.26
CA ALA A 34 -5.46 -7.88 -6.34
C ALA A 34 -6.19 -8.99 -7.10
N PHE A 35 -6.33 -10.15 -6.49
CA PHE A 35 -7.01 -11.31 -7.07
C PHE A 35 -8.18 -11.69 -6.19
N CYS A 36 -9.30 -12.05 -6.81
CA CYS A 36 -10.42 -12.67 -6.13
C CYS A 36 -10.12 -14.15 -5.90
N SER A 37 -10.57 -14.71 -4.77
CA SER A 37 -10.54 -16.15 -4.59
C SER A 37 -11.47 -16.82 -5.61
N PRO A 38 -11.08 -17.96 -6.23
CA PRO A 38 -11.96 -18.71 -7.12
C PRO A 38 -13.31 -19.06 -6.51
N GLU A 39 -13.35 -19.26 -5.19
CA GLU A 39 -14.57 -19.58 -4.45
C GLU A 39 -15.51 -18.37 -4.29
N ASP A 40 -15.03 -17.15 -4.51
CA ASP A 40 -15.75 -15.90 -4.32
C ASP A 40 -16.03 -15.15 -5.65
N MET A 41 -15.77 -15.81 -6.79
CA MET A 41 -15.95 -15.21 -8.12
C MET A 41 -17.39 -14.77 -8.40
N ASP A 42 -18.38 -15.46 -7.84
CA ASP A 42 -19.81 -15.09 -7.94
C ASP A 42 -20.19 -13.84 -7.12
N MET A 43 -19.29 -13.40 -6.21
CA MET A 43 -19.42 -12.22 -5.37
C MET A 43 -18.36 -11.15 -5.68
N LEU A 44 -17.76 -11.25 -6.87
CA LEU A 44 -16.68 -10.39 -7.32
C LEU A 44 -17.02 -8.90 -7.19
N SER A 45 -16.11 -8.15 -6.58
CA SER A 45 -16.29 -6.71 -6.35
C SER A 45 -15.11 -5.91 -6.91
N LYS A 46 -15.31 -5.23 -8.03
CA LYS A 46 -14.34 -4.28 -8.63
C LYS A 46 -13.81 -3.30 -7.59
N LYS A 47 -14.70 -2.74 -6.75
CA LYS A 47 -14.32 -1.78 -5.71
C LYS A 47 -13.36 -2.38 -4.68
N THR A 48 -13.59 -3.63 -4.29
CA THR A 48 -12.70 -4.35 -3.35
C THR A 48 -11.33 -4.58 -3.98
N GLY A 49 -11.29 -5.06 -5.22
CA GLY A 49 -10.05 -5.25 -5.98
C GLY A 49 -9.27 -3.93 -6.13
N GLN A 50 -9.95 -2.85 -6.54
CA GLN A 50 -9.34 -1.53 -6.69
C GLN A 50 -8.75 -1.00 -5.37
N GLU A 51 -9.45 -1.14 -4.25
CA GLU A 51 -8.95 -0.69 -2.94
C GLU A 51 -7.68 -1.45 -2.53
N ILE A 52 -7.67 -2.77 -2.68
CA ILE A 52 -6.51 -3.60 -2.35
C ILE A 52 -5.33 -3.30 -3.28
N ALA A 53 -5.57 -3.25 -4.60
CA ALA A 53 -4.54 -2.96 -5.59
C ALA A 53 -3.94 -1.57 -5.36
N PHE A 54 -4.76 -0.55 -5.16
CA PHE A 54 -4.31 0.82 -4.85
C PHE A 54 -3.41 0.87 -3.62
N ARG A 55 -3.79 0.20 -2.54
CA ARG A 55 -3.01 0.18 -1.31
C ARG A 55 -1.68 -0.53 -1.46
N ARG A 56 -1.65 -1.61 -2.23
CA ARG A 56 -0.41 -2.33 -2.56
C ARG A 56 0.52 -1.45 -3.41
N ALA A 57 0.01 -0.77 -4.45
CA ALA A 57 0.79 0.17 -5.25
C ALA A 57 1.34 1.33 -4.39
N SER A 58 0.53 1.87 -3.48
CA SER A 58 0.97 2.91 -2.54
C SER A 58 2.12 2.45 -1.64
N ILE A 59 2.15 1.18 -1.22
CA ILE A 59 3.28 0.62 -0.46
C ILE A 59 4.56 0.62 -1.31
N GLU A 60 4.49 0.27 -2.58
CA GLU A 60 5.66 0.26 -3.46
C GLU A 60 6.20 1.69 -3.67
N VAL A 61 5.31 2.67 -3.85
CA VAL A 61 5.71 4.09 -3.90
C VAL A 61 6.39 4.52 -2.60
N MET A 62 5.82 4.21 -1.43
CA MET A 62 6.43 4.54 -0.14
C MET A 62 7.79 3.86 0.06
N ARG A 63 7.97 2.63 -0.44
CA ARG A 63 9.26 1.92 -0.43
C ARG A 63 10.28 2.66 -1.30
N TYR A 64 9.89 3.07 -2.49
CA TYR A 64 10.74 3.84 -3.38
C TYR A 64 11.15 5.18 -2.75
N GLU A 65 10.20 5.96 -2.23
CA GLU A 65 10.50 7.23 -1.52
C GLU A 65 11.50 7.01 -0.37
N ARG A 66 11.29 5.96 0.41
CA ARG A 66 12.19 5.62 1.53
C ARG A 66 13.62 5.34 1.05
N GLU A 67 13.79 4.62 -0.06
CA GLU A 67 15.13 4.35 -0.60
C GLU A 67 15.78 5.65 -1.16
N CYS A 68 15.02 6.53 -1.80
CA CYS A 68 15.51 7.84 -2.22
C CYS A 68 15.99 8.68 -1.01
N LEU A 69 15.20 8.74 0.06
CA LEU A 69 15.58 9.45 1.29
C LEU A 69 16.82 8.86 1.97
N LYS A 70 17.00 7.55 1.91
CA LYS A 70 18.23 6.91 2.43
C LYS A 70 19.48 7.30 1.63
N LEU A 71 19.36 7.43 0.31
CA LEU A 71 20.45 7.91 -0.54
C LEU A 71 20.79 9.37 -0.24
N GLU A 72 19.78 10.23 -0.11
CA GLU A 72 19.97 11.62 0.31
C GLU A 72 20.65 11.70 1.69
N LEU A 73 20.17 10.92 2.66
CA LEU A 73 20.74 10.86 4.01
C LEU A 73 22.21 10.45 3.99
N LYS A 74 22.57 9.46 3.15
CA LYS A 74 23.95 9.04 2.96
C LYS A 74 24.82 10.18 2.43
N GLY A 75 24.31 10.95 1.45
CA GLY A 75 25.00 12.12 0.91
C GLY A 75 25.22 13.23 1.97
N LEU A 76 24.16 13.55 2.73
CA LEU A 76 24.21 14.54 3.82
C LEU A 76 25.20 14.13 4.92
N ASN A 77 25.22 12.87 5.31
CA ASN A 77 26.17 12.36 6.30
C ASN A 77 27.61 12.44 5.79
N SER A 78 27.87 12.10 4.53
CA SER A 78 29.20 12.23 3.91
C SER A 78 29.68 13.66 3.90
N LEU A 79 28.79 14.60 3.53
CA LEU A 79 29.08 16.03 3.55
C LEU A 79 29.36 16.52 4.96
N TYR A 80 28.53 16.15 5.94
CA TYR A 80 28.72 16.52 7.33
C TYR A 80 30.05 15.97 7.88
N TYR A 81 30.39 14.72 7.56
CA TYR A 81 31.66 14.12 7.93
C TYR A 81 32.86 14.93 7.36
N SER A 82 32.82 15.26 6.07
CA SER A 82 33.89 16.06 5.42
C SER A 82 34.08 17.41 6.09
N ILE A 83 32.97 18.12 6.40
CA ILE A 83 33.02 19.43 7.11
C ILE A 83 33.56 19.26 8.53
N LYS A 84 33.12 18.23 9.26
CA LYS A 84 33.53 17.96 10.63
C LYS A 84 35.04 17.72 10.77
N HIS A 85 35.67 17.14 9.75
CA HIS A 85 37.11 16.84 9.74
C HIS A 85 37.95 17.94 9.10
N SER A 86 37.34 19.05 8.69
CA SER A 86 38.08 20.21 8.20
C SER A 86 38.75 20.96 9.35
N GLN A 87 39.93 21.56 9.09
CA GLN A 87 40.65 22.33 10.09
C GLN A 87 39.89 23.59 10.57
N LYS A 88 38.88 24.02 9.82
CA LYS A 88 38.04 25.19 10.13
C LYS A 88 36.68 24.81 10.70
N TYR A 89 36.51 23.55 11.15
CA TYR A 89 35.22 23.10 11.67
C TYR A 89 34.79 23.92 12.90
N ASN A 90 33.61 24.51 12.81
CA ASN A 90 32.92 25.12 13.93
C ASN A 90 31.54 24.46 14.11
N PRO A 91 31.31 23.71 15.20
CA PRO A 91 30.04 23.00 15.42
C PRO A 91 28.82 23.90 15.57
N LYS A 92 29.07 25.24 15.83
CA LYS A 92 28.03 26.26 15.94
C LYS A 92 27.87 27.07 14.65
N SER A 93 28.63 26.76 13.59
CA SER A 93 28.44 27.42 12.29
C SER A 93 27.04 27.17 11.75
N TYR A 94 26.57 28.13 10.97
CA TYR A 94 25.24 27.97 10.31
C TYR A 94 25.16 26.69 9.45
N GLU A 95 26.20 26.41 8.67
CA GLU A 95 26.26 25.24 7.78
C GLU A 95 26.21 23.93 8.57
N ALA A 96 26.98 23.83 9.67
CA ALA A 96 26.97 22.61 10.50
C ALA A 96 25.63 22.43 11.20
N CYS A 97 24.97 23.51 11.61
CA CYS A 97 23.63 23.45 12.21
C CYS A 97 22.57 23.06 11.20
N MET A 98 22.61 23.62 10.00
CA MET A 98 21.66 23.30 8.92
C MET A 98 21.78 21.86 8.47
N LEU A 99 23.00 21.34 8.26
CA LEU A 99 23.21 19.94 7.88
C LEU A 99 22.67 18.97 8.95
N ARG A 100 22.95 19.21 10.22
CA ARG A 100 22.41 18.39 11.31
C ARG A 100 20.88 18.41 11.33
N ARG A 101 20.27 19.56 11.07
CA ARG A 101 18.82 19.68 10.99
C ARG A 101 18.26 18.89 9.81
N GLN A 102 18.88 18.98 8.63
CA GLN A 102 18.46 18.22 7.44
C GLN A 102 18.60 16.70 7.66
N ILE A 103 19.72 16.26 8.25
CA ILE A 103 19.93 14.84 8.59
C ILE A 103 18.79 14.35 9.49
N LYS A 104 18.50 15.07 10.58
CA LYS A 104 17.42 14.73 11.52
C LYS A 104 16.06 14.67 10.85
N MET A 105 15.76 15.60 9.95
CA MET A 105 14.51 15.59 9.20
C MET A 105 14.40 14.34 8.31
N ARG A 106 15.46 13.99 7.55
CA ARG A 106 15.45 12.79 6.71
C ARG A 106 15.34 11.49 7.51
N GLU A 107 15.98 11.41 8.67
CA GLU A 107 15.82 10.27 9.60
C GLU A 107 14.37 10.14 10.07
N SER A 108 13.72 11.26 10.41
CA SER A 108 12.31 11.28 10.81
C SER A 108 11.39 10.89 9.68
N ASP A 109 11.61 11.40 8.45
CA ASP A 109 10.81 11.08 7.27
C ASP A 109 10.90 9.57 6.93
N ILE A 110 12.11 8.99 7.02
CA ILE A 110 12.36 7.55 6.80
C ILE A 110 11.61 6.72 7.85
N ALA A 111 11.64 7.14 9.12
CA ALA A 111 10.94 6.45 10.20
C ALA A 111 9.41 6.51 10.00
N GLN A 112 8.88 7.67 9.59
CA GLN A 112 7.46 7.84 9.30
C GLN A 112 7.02 6.94 8.14
N LEU A 113 7.74 6.92 7.02
CA LEU A 113 7.42 6.03 5.88
C LEU A 113 7.45 4.55 6.26
N LYS A 114 8.34 4.15 7.18
CA LYS A 114 8.38 2.77 7.69
C LYS A 114 7.10 2.42 8.44
N GLU A 115 6.60 3.33 9.27
CA GLU A 115 5.36 3.11 10.02
C GLU A 115 4.13 3.17 9.10
N ASP A 116 4.10 4.08 8.14
CA ASP A 116 3.01 4.19 7.15
C ASP A 116 2.90 2.91 6.30
N ILE A 117 4.02 2.34 5.87
CA ILE A 117 4.05 1.05 5.17
C ILE A 117 3.47 -0.07 6.03
N LYS A 118 3.85 -0.11 7.31
CA LYS A 118 3.38 -1.13 8.26
C LYS A 118 1.87 -0.99 8.47
N THR A 119 1.39 0.20 8.78
CA THR A 119 -0.03 0.50 9.00
C THR A 119 -0.87 0.18 7.75
N THR A 120 -0.36 0.50 6.56
CA THR A 120 -1.05 0.20 5.31
C THR A 120 -1.16 -1.31 5.07
N LYS A 121 -0.13 -2.10 5.41
CA LYS A 121 -0.18 -3.56 5.33
C LYS A 121 -1.20 -4.15 6.30
N GLU A 122 -1.17 -3.72 7.57
CA GLU A 122 -2.13 -4.15 8.59
C GLU A 122 -3.57 -3.83 8.18
N TYR A 123 -3.79 -2.66 7.55
CA TYR A 123 -5.08 -2.31 6.99
C TYR A 123 -5.51 -3.27 5.86
N ILE A 124 -4.61 -3.61 4.92
CA ILE A 124 -4.91 -4.55 3.83
C ILE A 124 -5.31 -5.91 4.40
N ASP A 125 -4.53 -6.45 5.34
CA ASP A 125 -4.78 -7.75 5.96
C ASP A 125 -6.12 -7.76 6.71
N PHE A 126 -6.42 -6.70 7.47
CA PHE A 126 -7.71 -6.53 8.13
C PHE A 126 -8.86 -6.45 7.13
N TYR A 127 -8.70 -5.67 6.05
CA TYR A 127 -9.73 -5.47 5.04
C TYR A 127 -10.04 -6.78 4.28
N ILE A 128 -9.01 -7.53 3.90
CA ILE A 128 -9.15 -8.85 3.26
C ILE A 128 -9.91 -9.79 4.19
N LYS A 129 -9.47 -9.92 5.44
CA LYS A 129 -10.14 -10.78 6.43
C LYS A 129 -11.61 -10.41 6.61
N GLN A 130 -11.94 -9.13 6.67
CA GLN A 130 -13.32 -8.66 6.82
C GLN A 130 -14.17 -9.06 5.60
N LYS A 131 -13.60 -9.02 4.38
CA LYS A 131 -14.28 -9.46 3.15
C LYS A 131 -14.46 -10.96 3.11
N ASP A 132 -13.44 -11.73 3.46
CA ASP A 132 -13.51 -13.21 3.53
C ASP A 132 -14.60 -13.65 4.52
N ASP A 133 -14.67 -13.04 5.69
CA ASP A 133 -15.70 -13.34 6.70
C ASP A 133 -17.11 -13.00 6.16
N PHE A 134 -17.25 -11.90 5.44
CA PHE A 134 -18.51 -11.53 4.79
C PHE A 134 -18.90 -12.56 3.71
N TYR A 135 -17.98 -12.96 2.84
CA TYR A 135 -18.24 -13.93 1.78
C TYR A 135 -18.60 -15.31 2.34
N LYS A 136 -17.90 -15.78 3.37
CA LYS A 136 -18.22 -17.03 4.06
C LYS A 136 -19.63 -17.03 4.63
N LYS A 137 -20.06 -15.94 5.28
CA LYS A 137 -21.41 -15.79 5.82
C LYS A 137 -22.45 -15.78 4.68
N THR A 138 -22.21 -15.07 3.60
CA THR A 138 -23.13 -15.00 2.45
C THR A 138 -23.30 -16.36 1.78
N ARG A 139 -22.21 -17.12 1.59
CA ARG A 139 -22.27 -18.50 1.06
C ARG A 139 -23.07 -19.43 1.98
N ALA A 140 -22.87 -19.33 3.28
CA ALA A 140 -23.61 -20.14 4.25
C ALA A 140 -25.12 -19.86 4.19
N LEU A 141 -25.50 -18.57 4.11
CA LEU A 141 -26.92 -18.17 3.98
C LEU A 141 -27.54 -18.68 2.68
N ARG A 142 -26.86 -18.50 1.53
CA ARG A 142 -27.37 -19.01 0.23
C ARG A 142 -27.59 -20.52 0.27
N LYS A 143 -26.66 -21.26 0.82
CA LYS A 143 -26.78 -22.72 0.97
C LYS A 143 -27.96 -23.12 1.86
N GLN A 144 -28.22 -22.38 2.92
CA GLN A 144 -29.37 -22.61 3.78
C GLN A 144 -30.69 -22.34 3.04
N GLU A 145 -30.78 -21.24 2.29
CA GLU A 145 -31.95 -20.90 1.48
C GLU A 145 -32.24 -21.95 0.39
N GLU A 146 -31.19 -22.51 -0.24
CA GLU A 146 -31.34 -23.60 -1.22
C GLU A 146 -31.92 -24.85 -0.57
N LEU A 147 -31.42 -25.27 0.59
CA LEU A 147 -31.95 -26.41 1.33
C LEU A 147 -33.42 -26.22 1.74
N GLU A 148 -33.79 -25.03 2.20
CA GLU A 148 -35.16 -24.70 2.56
C GLU A 148 -36.09 -24.77 1.35
N ARG A 149 -35.66 -24.31 0.16
CA ARG A 149 -36.43 -24.41 -1.10
C ARG A 149 -36.59 -25.86 -1.57
N GLU A 150 -35.57 -26.70 -1.42
CA GLU A 150 -35.64 -28.13 -1.73
C GLU A 150 -36.64 -28.83 -0.81
N HIS A 151 -36.58 -28.61 0.49
CA HIS A 151 -37.54 -29.16 1.43
C HIS A 151 -38.99 -28.68 1.21
N ALA A 152 -39.18 -27.44 0.78
CA ALA A 152 -40.51 -26.94 0.47
C ALA A 152 -41.13 -27.66 -0.77
N LYS A 153 -40.32 -27.94 -1.79
CA LYS A 153 -40.75 -28.68 -3.00
C LYS A 153 -41.09 -30.15 -2.69
N ASP A 154 -40.35 -30.80 -1.80
CA ASP A 154 -40.61 -32.19 -1.41
C ASP A 154 -41.89 -32.34 -0.59
N ASN A 155 -42.34 -31.28 0.08
CA ASN A 155 -43.59 -31.25 0.86
C ASN A 155 -44.84 -30.92 0.01
N GLU A 156 -44.67 -30.44 -1.23
CA GLU A 156 -45.79 -30.15 -2.16
C GLU A 156 -46.12 -31.30 -3.12
N ASN A 157 -45.33 -32.37 -3.13
CA ASN A 157 -45.54 -33.58 -3.91
C ASN A 157 -46.05 -34.74 -3.04
#